data_6de349550de050b3c2d2ec413338724a
#
_entry.id   6de349550de050b3c2d2ec413338724a
#
_cell.length_a   1.000
_cell.length_b   1.000
_cell.length_c   1.000
_cell.angle_alpha   90.00
_cell.angle_beta   90.00
_cell.angle_gamma   90.00
#
_symmetry.space_group_name_H-M   'P 1'
#
loop_
_entity.id
_entity.type
_entity.pdbx_description
1 polymer ?
#
loop_
_entity_poly.entity_id
_entity_poly.type
_entity_poly.pdbx_seq_one_letter_code
_entity_poly.pdbx_strand_id
1 'polypeptide(L)'
;MSIIYQEVITGIVSGVSGKLIHVEVEIRNGLPYFTMVGYLSKESMEAKERVASALRSIGHPLPSMKITVNLSPANIRKNGTAFDFPIAVAFLGCLNLIDASKLDDICIMGELGLNGKIRGVGNCLPIVLEARKQGIHKFFAASEDENSLRGIEDIEVVFMDSLQDVLDYFHGTYQQKSCRSATTYHKEESEEDFSDIIGQQHLKRAMEIAVTGRHHLLVIGSPGSGKTMAARRIPTILPQLSKEEKMEVQSIYDATGIPRYLEDDTRPFRQPHPMIPKAAFLGGGKTPTAGEITLAHHGILFLDEFMEFKTECIEALRQPLEDGTIDITRNGIYHKFPADFQLIATMNPCPCGYGLEDGICRCTYHEKKRYLKKLSGPILDRFDMVLCLSKKEADTQKIQKESQETSNQIKERIETTIQREKKLLKNYQCSDTSHLSHIQLNKLLHLSKECKEILDIAYRSGKITRRGMDKILKVALTIMLIENESEIKPIHLMEAMTFRNTGFIKEVLEYGR
;
A
#
# COMPACT_ATOMS: atom_id res chain seq x y z
N MET A 1 -48.77 -18.03 13.70
CA MET A 1 -47.43 -18.57 14.00
C MET A 1 -46.51 -17.38 14.05
N SER A 2 -46.01 -16.97 15.21
CA SER A 2 -45.06 -15.85 15.30
C SER A 2 -43.67 -16.34 14.84
N ILE A 3 -43.20 -15.84 13.72
CA ILE A 3 -41.82 -15.96 13.31
C ILE A 3 -41.08 -14.81 13.99
N ILE A 4 -40.03 -15.11 14.72
CA ILE A 4 -39.13 -14.12 15.30
C ILE A 4 -37.91 -14.04 14.36
N TYR A 5 -37.59 -12.83 13.89
CA TYR A 5 -36.52 -12.59 12.95
C TYR A 5 -35.69 -11.40 13.45
N GLN A 6 -34.38 -11.54 13.31
CA GLN A 6 -33.44 -10.46 13.55
C GLN A 6 -32.28 -10.54 12.54
N GLU A 7 -31.88 -9.38 12.05
CA GLU A 7 -30.71 -9.20 11.21
C GLU A 7 -29.69 -8.33 11.93
N VAL A 8 -28.41 -8.63 11.75
CA VAL A 8 -27.28 -7.77 12.17
C VAL A 8 -26.22 -7.76 11.08
N ILE A 9 -25.42 -6.70 11.06
CA ILE A 9 -24.37 -6.51 10.07
C ILE A 9 -23.02 -6.83 10.71
N THR A 10 -22.21 -7.56 9.97
CA THR A 10 -20.79 -7.84 10.28
C THR A 10 -19.98 -7.78 9.00
N GLY A 11 -18.72 -8.19 9.02
CA GLY A 11 -17.89 -8.21 7.83
C GLY A 11 -16.81 -9.27 7.87
N ILE A 12 -16.18 -9.44 6.71
CA ILE A 12 -14.97 -10.24 6.55
C ILE A 12 -13.95 -9.49 5.71
N VAL A 13 -12.69 -9.83 5.85
CA VAL A 13 -11.63 -9.37 4.97
C VAL A 13 -11.43 -10.35 3.81
N SER A 14 -11.39 -9.83 2.59
CA SER A 14 -11.13 -10.58 1.36
C SER A 14 -10.02 -9.91 0.57
N GLY A 15 -8.83 -10.50 0.58
CA GLY A 15 -7.61 -9.82 0.14
C GLY A 15 -7.23 -8.72 1.13
N VAL A 16 -7.36 -7.46 0.75
CA VAL A 16 -7.12 -6.27 1.60
C VAL A 16 -8.38 -5.40 1.76
N SER A 17 -9.52 -5.88 1.30
CA SER A 17 -10.79 -5.15 1.32
C SER A 17 -11.78 -5.79 2.27
N GLY A 18 -12.54 -4.98 3.02
CA GLY A 18 -13.69 -5.44 3.78
C GLY A 18 -14.85 -5.81 2.87
N LYS A 19 -15.66 -6.76 3.30
CA LYS A 19 -16.95 -7.10 2.68
C LYS A 19 -17.97 -7.28 3.77
N LEU A 20 -19.12 -6.62 3.68
CA LEU A 20 -20.18 -6.75 4.65
C LEU A 20 -20.93 -8.07 4.48
N ILE A 21 -21.32 -8.63 5.60
CA ILE A 21 -22.07 -9.87 5.72
C ILE A 21 -23.28 -9.60 6.61
N HIS A 22 -24.45 -9.98 6.13
CA HIS A 22 -25.68 -9.93 6.89
C HIS A 22 -25.88 -11.25 7.60
N VAL A 23 -26.07 -11.20 8.91
CA VAL A 23 -26.35 -12.33 9.79
C VAL A 23 -27.83 -12.29 10.14
N GLU A 24 -28.59 -13.18 9.54
CA GLU A 24 -30.02 -13.30 9.74
C GLU A 24 -30.33 -14.48 10.66
N VAL A 25 -31.07 -14.26 11.72
CA VAL A 25 -31.51 -15.30 12.66
C VAL A 25 -33.02 -15.39 12.64
N GLU A 26 -33.54 -16.57 12.34
CA GLU A 26 -34.98 -16.91 12.42
C GLU A 26 -35.22 -17.95 13.49
N ILE A 27 -36.17 -17.68 14.38
CA ILE A 27 -36.66 -18.63 15.38
C ILE A 27 -38.16 -18.86 15.15
N ARG A 28 -38.54 -20.13 14.99
CA ARG A 28 -39.95 -20.53 14.80
C ARG A 28 -40.32 -21.78 15.58
N ASN A 29 -41.61 -21.95 15.88
CA ASN A 29 -42.11 -23.15 16.52
C ASN A 29 -41.87 -24.38 15.70
N GLY A 30 -41.41 -25.47 16.32
CA GLY A 30 -41.10 -26.73 15.67
C GLY A 30 -40.21 -27.63 16.53
N LEU A 31 -39.89 -28.81 16.02
CA LEU A 31 -38.89 -29.65 16.68
C LEU A 31 -37.56 -28.91 16.80
N PRO A 32 -36.90 -29.00 17.96
CA PRO A 32 -35.61 -28.36 18.17
C PRO A 32 -34.59 -28.76 17.08
N TYR A 33 -34.19 -27.81 16.27
CA TYR A 33 -33.25 -27.99 15.21
C TYR A 33 -32.50 -26.70 14.93
N PHE A 34 -31.18 -26.76 14.84
CA PHE A 34 -30.33 -25.62 14.54
C PHE A 34 -29.65 -25.82 13.18
N THR A 35 -29.88 -24.92 12.24
CA THR A 35 -29.30 -24.95 10.89
C THR A 35 -28.57 -23.65 10.62
N MET A 36 -27.39 -23.75 10.02
CA MET A 36 -26.68 -22.62 9.44
C MET A 36 -26.66 -22.75 7.91
N VAL A 37 -26.95 -21.63 7.23
CA VAL A 37 -27.04 -21.56 5.75
C VAL A 37 -26.05 -20.49 5.26
N GLY A 38 -25.51 -20.72 4.06
CA GLY A 38 -24.50 -19.86 3.44
C GLY A 38 -23.31 -20.69 2.97
N TYR A 39 -22.33 -20.03 2.36
CA TYR A 39 -21.07 -20.71 1.95
C TYR A 39 -20.08 -20.72 3.12
N LEU A 40 -20.23 -21.67 4.04
CA LEU A 40 -19.56 -21.75 5.34
C LEU A 40 -18.35 -22.66 5.32
N SER A 41 -17.29 -22.29 6.05
CA SER A 41 -16.20 -23.21 6.40
C SER A 41 -16.63 -24.14 7.55
N LYS A 42 -15.82 -25.17 7.86
CA LYS A 42 -16.07 -26.06 9.00
C LYS A 42 -16.09 -25.29 10.33
N GLU A 43 -15.15 -24.37 10.51
CA GLU A 43 -15.01 -23.54 11.70
C GLU A 43 -16.24 -22.67 11.92
N SER A 44 -16.81 -22.11 10.83
CA SER A 44 -18.03 -21.31 10.90
C SER A 44 -19.26 -22.17 11.21
N MET A 45 -19.32 -23.44 10.79
CA MET A 45 -20.41 -24.36 11.14
C MET A 45 -20.41 -24.75 12.63
N GLU A 46 -19.25 -24.72 13.29
CA GLU A 46 -19.10 -24.99 14.73
C GLU A 46 -19.55 -23.81 15.62
N ALA A 47 -19.85 -22.64 15.03
CA ALA A 47 -20.36 -21.46 15.73
C ALA A 47 -21.57 -21.79 16.61
N LYS A 48 -22.42 -22.74 16.19
CA LYS A 48 -23.58 -23.19 16.97
C LYS A 48 -23.21 -23.54 18.42
N GLU A 49 -22.19 -24.38 18.60
CA GLU A 49 -21.80 -24.84 19.94
C GLU A 49 -21.19 -23.72 20.77
N ARG A 50 -20.38 -22.85 20.14
CA ARG A 50 -19.76 -21.70 20.83
C ARG A 50 -20.81 -20.67 21.26
N VAL A 51 -21.71 -20.30 20.36
CA VAL A 51 -22.81 -19.35 20.65
C VAL A 51 -23.76 -19.91 21.70
N ALA A 52 -24.17 -21.18 21.60
CA ALA A 52 -25.03 -21.81 22.59
C ALA A 52 -24.40 -21.85 23.99
N SER A 53 -23.11 -22.15 24.09
CA SER A 53 -22.37 -22.15 25.35
C SER A 53 -22.26 -20.73 25.94
N ALA A 54 -21.89 -19.74 25.10
CA ALA A 54 -21.74 -18.35 25.52
C ALA A 54 -23.07 -17.74 26.02
N LEU A 55 -24.16 -17.96 25.30
CA LEU A 55 -25.48 -17.50 25.74
C LEU A 55 -25.92 -18.15 27.08
N ARG A 56 -25.63 -19.44 27.24
CA ARG A 56 -25.89 -20.16 28.51
C ARG A 56 -25.07 -19.58 29.65
N SER A 57 -23.84 -19.18 29.41
CA SER A 57 -22.95 -18.62 30.44
C SER A 57 -23.44 -17.29 31.02
N ILE A 58 -24.25 -16.54 30.26
CA ILE A 58 -24.88 -15.30 30.69
C ILE A 58 -26.32 -15.50 31.14
N GLY A 59 -26.79 -16.76 31.34
CA GLY A 59 -28.12 -17.09 31.86
C GLY A 59 -29.24 -17.14 30.81
N HIS A 60 -28.94 -17.00 29.51
CA HIS A 60 -29.91 -16.95 28.41
C HIS A 60 -29.71 -18.10 27.39
N PRO A 61 -30.05 -19.37 27.76
CA PRO A 61 -29.87 -20.50 26.88
C PRO A 61 -30.75 -20.39 25.63
N LEU A 62 -30.27 -20.96 24.51
CA LEU A 62 -31.08 -21.05 23.28
C LEU A 62 -32.42 -21.77 23.53
N PRO A 63 -33.53 -21.28 22.95
CA PRO A 63 -34.84 -21.92 23.11
C PRO A 63 -34.89 -23.28 22.37
N SER A 64 -35.69 -24.23 22.92
CA SER A 64 -35.96 -25.52 22.30
C SER A 64 -36.93 -25.37 21.13
N MET A 65 -36.51 -24.66 20.07
CA MET A 65 -37.31 -24.31 18.89
C MET A 65 -36.50 -24.57 17.61
N LYS A 66 -37.11 -24.42 16.44
CA LYS A 66 -36.40 -24.48 15.18
C LYS A 66 -35.70 -23.16 14.92
N ILE A 67 -34.39 -23.21 14.79
CA ILE A 67 -33.49 -22.05 14.60
C ILE A 67 -32.81 -22.17 13.22
N THR A 68 -32.85 -21.11 12.43
CA THR A 68 -32.11 -20.98 11.19
C THR A 68 -31.24 -19.72 11.24
N VAL A 69 -29.95 -19.87 10.98
CA VAL A 69 -29.00 -18.76 10.84
C VAL A 69 -28.54 -18.72 9.38
N ASN A 70 -28.76 -17.61 8.71
CA ASN A 70 -28.27 -17.38 7.34
C ASN A 70 -27.19 -16.31 7.33
N LEU A 71 -26.07 -16.59 6.66
CA LEU A 71 -24.99 -15.64 6.43
C LEU A 71 -24.97 -15.21 4.95
N SER A 72 -25.55 -14.07 4.64
CA SER A 72 -25.70 -13.49 3.31
C SER A 72 -24.56 -12.51 2.98
N PRO A 73 -24.13 -12.40 1.71
CA PRO A 73 -24.55 -13.13 0.52
C PRO A 73 -23.89 -14.51 0.39
N ALA A 74 -24.58 -15.46 -0.24
CA ALA A 74 -24.14 -16.86 -0.35
C ALA A 74 -22.91 -17.09 -1.26
N ASN A 75 -22.55 -16.15 -2.12
CA ASN A 75 -21.41 -16.23 -3.02
C ASN A 75 -20.06 -15.92 -2.36
N ILE A 76 -20.07 -15.40 -1.13
CA ILE A 76 -18.85 -15.11 -0.35
C ILE A 76 -18.62 -16.26 0.62
N ARG A 77 -17.42 -16.86 0.59
CA ARG A 77 -17.02 -17.89 1.54
C ARG A 77 -16.76 -17.28 2.91
N LYS A 78 -17.44 -17.78 3.94
CA LYS A 78 -17.28 -17.37 5.33
C LYS A 78 -16.30 -18.31 6.00
N ASN A 79 -15.15 -17.77 6.40
CA ASN A 79 -14.09 -18.51 7.07
C ASN A 79 -13.91 -17.96 8.51
N GLY A 80 -13.49 -18.86 9.42
CA GLY A 80 -13.13 -18.49 10.79
C GLY A 80 -14.31 -18.34 11.75
N THR A 81 -14.05 -17.72 12.86
CA THR A 81 -14.89 -17.61 14.06
C THR A 81 -15.48 -16.20 14.30
N ALA A 82 -15.16 -15.25 13.40
CA ALA A 82 -15.58 -13.84 13.52
C ALA A 82 -17.11 -13.61 13.47
N PHE A 83 -17.89 -14.64 13.12
CA PHE A 83 -19.35 -14.57 13.06
C PHE A 83 -20.04 -14.91 14.38
N ASP A 84 -19.33 -15.50 15.34
CA ASP A 84 -19.91 -16.01 16.58
C ASP A 84 -20.52 -14.88 17.42
N PHE A 85 -19.82 -13.77 17.57
CA PHE A 85 -20.30 -12.60 18.31
C PHE A 85 -21.52 -11.95 17.62
N PRO A 86 -21.49 -11.62 16.31
CA PRO A 86 -22.68 -11.12 15.61
C PRO A 86 -23.89 -12.06 15.72
N ILE A 87 -23.70 -13.38 15.57
CA ILE A 87 -24.78 -14.36 15.73
C ILE A 87 -25.37 -14.30 17.14
N ALA A 88 -24.54 -14.24 18.17
CA ALA A 88 -25.01 -14.15 19.55
C ALA A 88 -25.81 -12.87 19.80
N VAL A 89 -25.37 -11.73 19.27
CA VAL A 89 -26.12 -10.45 19.40
C VAL A 89 -27.47 -10.53 18.67
N ALA A 90 -27.52 -11.13 17.48
CA ALA A 90 -28.80 -11.36 16.79
C ALA A 90 -29.74 -12.23 17.62
N PHE A 91 -29.23 -13.25 18.33
CA PHE A 91 -30.06 -14.02 19.29
C PHE A 91 -30.56 -13.19 20.44
N LEU A 92 -29.75 -12.29 21.03
CA LEU A 92 -30.22 -11.41 22.09
C LEU A 92 -31.38 -10.54 21.62
N GLY A 93 -31.36 -10.07 20.37
CA GLY A 93 -32.49 -9.37 19.73
C GLY A 93 -33.71 -10.27 19.56
N CYS A 94 -33.56 -11.48 19.02
CA CYS A 94 -34.65 -12.45 18.88
C CYS A 94 -35.31 -12.82 20.21
N LEU A 95 -34.55 -12.86 21.29
CA LEU A 95 -35.04 -13.17 22.64
C LEU A 95 -35.66 -11.95 23.36
N ASN A 96 -35.76 -10.79 22.70
CA ASN A 96 -36.21 -9.51 23.26
C ASN A 96 -35.41 -9.08 24.49
N LEU A 97 -34.14 -9.44 24.60
CA LEU A 97 -33.28 -9.03 25.72
C LEU A 97 -32.62 -7.67 25.44
N ILE A 98 -32.61 -7.24 24.19
CA ILE A 98 -32.14 -5.94 23.75
C ILE A 98 -33.12 -5.33 22.74
N ASP A 99 -33.07 -4.02 22.57
CA ASP A 99 -33.89 -3.31 21.58
C ASP A 99 -33.37 -3.59 20.15
N ALA A 100 -34.04 -4.49 19.47
CA ALA A 100 -33.69 -4.98 18.12
C ALA A 100 -33.66 -3.85 17.09
N SER A 101 -34.47 -2.81 17.21
CA SER A 101 -34.52 -1.68 16.26
C SER A 101 -33.26 -0.83 16.23
N LYS A 102 -32.43 -0.94 17.25
CA LYS A 102 -31.16 -0.21 17.35
C LYS A 102 -29.97 -0.98 16.75
N LEU A 103 -30.19 -2.21 16.24
CA LEU A 103 -29.13 -3.04 15.67
C LEU A 103 -28.88 -2.75 14.18
N ASP A 104 -29.83 -2.15 13.47
CA ASP A 104 -29.80 -1.98 12.02
C ASP A 104 -28.62 -1.12 11.54
N ASP A 105 -28.18 -0.16 12.37
CA ASP A 105 -27.09 0.78 12.04
C ASP A 105 -25.75 0.41 12.73
N ILE A 106 -25.63 -0.81 13.27
CA ILE A 106 -24.44 -1.25 14.00
C ILE A 106 -23.75 -2.39 13.27
N CYS A 107 -22.46 -2.20 12.95
CA CYS A 107 -21.62 -3.31 12.47
C CYS A 107 -20.91 -3.97 13.67
N ILE A 108 -21.04 -5.29 13.78
CA ILE A 108 -20.59 -6.06 14.94
C ILE A 108 -19.43 -6.95 14.54
N MET A 109 -18.31 -6.84 15.24
CA MET A 109 -17.08 -7.56 14.94
C MET A 109 -16.49 -8.17 16.22
N GLY A 110 -16.11 -9.45 16.16
CA GLY A 110 -15.48 -10.13 17.28
C GLY A 110 -15.65 -11.63 17.21
N GLU A 111 -14.77 -12.35 17.88
CA GLU A 111 -14.90 -13.77 18.16
C GLU A 111 -15.51 -13.99 19.54
N LEU A 112 -16.16 -15.13 19.74
CA LEU A 112 -16.85 -15.44 20.99
C LEU A 112 -16.26 -16.67 21.66
N GLY A 113 -15.78 -16.49 22.89
CA GLY A 113 -15.38 -17.60 23.76
C GLY A 113 -16.58 -18.33 24.37
N LEU A 114 -16.41 -19.60 24.75
CA LEU A 114 -17.46 -20.43 25.38
C LEU A 114 -18.04 -19.83 26.67
N ASN A 115 -17.28 -18.97 27.32
CA ASN A 115 -17.65 -18.27 28.56
C ASN A 115 -18.25 -16.88 28.33
N GLY A 116 -18.64 -16.57 27.09
CA GLY A 116 -19.22 -15.28 26.72
C GLY A 116 -18.23 -14.11 26.60
N LYS A 117 -16.91 -14.35 26.72
CA LYS A 117 -15.90 -13.33 26.46
C LYS A 117 -15.77 -13.06 24.96
N ILE A 118 -15.63 -11.77 24.60
CA ILE A 118 -15.39 -11.32 23.23
C ILE A 118 -13.88 -11.17 23.04
N ARG A 119 -13.39 -11.63 21.88
CA ARG A 119 -12.00 -11.53 21.48
C ARG A 119 -11.87 -10.78 20.17
N GLY A 120 -10.72 -10.13 19.96
CA GLY A 120 -10.43 -9.42 18.75
C GLY A 120 -10.27 -10.35 17.53
N VAL A 121 -10.68 -9.84 16.36
CA VAL A 121 -10.47 -10.52 15.06
C VAL A 121 -9.18 -10.08 14.40
N GLY A 122 -8.52 -8.99 14.87
CA GLY A 122 -7.20 -8.54 14.47
C GLY A 122 -7.10 -7.89 13.07
N ASN A 123 -8.21 -7.78 12.35
CA ASN A 123 -8.26 -7.19 11.00
C ASN A 123 -9.57 -6.43 10.75
N CYS A 124 -9.95 -5.59 11.70
CA CYS A 124 -11.22 -4.87 11.71
C CYS A 124 -11.26 -3.68 10.75
N LEU A 125 -10.13 -3.03 10.51
CA LEU A 125 -10.08 -1.75 9.80
C LEU A 125 -10.63 -1.82 8.37
N PRO A 126 -10.31 -2.81 7.52
CA PRO A 126 -10.93 -2.94 6.20
C PRO A 126 -12.45 -3.05 6.25
N ILE A 127 -12.99 -3.74 7.27
CA ILE A 127 -14.44 -3.91 7.47
C ILE A 127 -15.07 -2.58 7.86
N VAL A 128 -14.47 -1.86 8.80
CA VAL A 128 -14.93 -0.53 9.25
C VAL A 128 -14.95 0.47 8.11
N LEU A 129 -13.89 0.51 7.28
CA LEU A 129 -13.82 1.40 6.14
C LEU A 129 -14.90 1.10 5.09
N GLU A 130 -15.20 -0.19 4.86
CA GLU A 130 -16.28 -0.58 3.94
C GLU A 130 -17.65 -0.25 4.50
N ALA A 131 -17.90 -0.54 5.78
CA ALA A 131 -19.15 -0.23 6.46
C ALA A 131 -19.42 1.29 6.46
N ARG A 132 -18.39 2.12 6.74
CA ARG A 132 -18.49 3.58 6.67
C ARG A 132 -18.90 4.08 5.28
N LYS A 133 -18.35 3.50 4.21
CA LYS A 133 -18.74 3.83 2.83
C LYS A 133 -20.21 3.53 2.54
N GLN A 134 -20.79 2.56 3.24
CA GLN A 134 -22.21 2.20 3.13
C GLN A 134 -23.11 2.96 4.12
N GLY A 135 -22.56 3.94 4.87
CA GLY A 135 -23.30 4.80 5.78
C GLY A 135 -23.43 4.26 7.21
N ILE A 136 -22.68 3.20 7.55
CA ILE A 136 -22.67 2.66 8.92
C ILE A 136 -21.54 3.33 9.69
N HIS A 137 -21.88 4.04 10.77
CA HIS A 137 -20.92 4.82 11.56
C HIS A 137 -20.74 4.30 12.98
N LYS A 138 -21.51 3.26 13.38
CA LYS A 138 -21.45 2.68 14.72
C LYS A 138 -20.98 1.23 14.68
N PHE A 139 -20.06 0.90 15.61
CA PHE A 139 -19.40 -0.39 15.64
C PHE A 139 -19.34 -0.98 17.04
N PHE A 140 -19.57 -2.29 17.14
CA PHE A 140 -19.22 -3.08 18.31
C PHE A 140 -17.98 -3.90 17.97
N ALA A 141 -16.94 -3.75 18.77
CA ALA A 141 -15.67 -4.45 18.58
C ALA A 141 -15.11 -4.94 19.91
N ALA A 142 -14.20 -5.90 19.88
CA ALA A 142 -13.47 -6.32 21.06
C ALA A 142 -12.50 -5.24 21.53
N SER A 143 -12.27 -5.13 22.85
CA SER A 143 -11.26 -4.21 23.39
C SER A 143 -9.84 -4.52 22.92
N GLU A 144 -9.58 -5.76 22.48
CA GLU A 144 -8.28 -6.18 21.89
C GLU A 144 -8.00 -5.48 20.54
N ASP A 145 -9.06 -5.08 19.78
CA ASP A 145 -8.94 -4.43 18.46
C ASP A 145 -8.86 -2.89 18.57
N GLU A 146 -8.83 -2.33 19.78
CA GLU A 146 -8.83 -0.87 20.01
C GLU A 146 -7.71 -0.16 19.26
N ASN A 147 -6.48 -0.72 19.26
CA ASN A 147 -5.33 -0.09 18.64
C ASN A 147 -5.49 0.08 17.11
N SER A 148 -6.23 -0.81 16.44
CA SER A 148 -6.48 -0.75 15.00
C SER A 148 -7.59 0.23 14.63
N LEU A 149 -8.48 0.58 15.57
CA LEU A 149 -9.68 1.38 15.32
C LEU A 149 -9.63 2.76 15.97
N ARG A 150 -8.68 3.01 16.85
CA ARG A 150 -8.54 4.26 17.59
C ARG A 150 -8.12 5.41 16.65
N GLY A 151 -8.79 6.58 16.80
CA GLY A 151 -8.45 7.78 16.05
C GLY A 151 -9.03 7.84 14.63
N ILE A 152 -9.91 6.91 14.25
CA ILE A 152 -10.68 7.02 13.01
C ILE A 152 -11.77 8.07 13.22
N GLU A 153 -11.76 9.09 12.37
CA GLU A 153 -12.77 10.15 12.38
C GLU A 153 -14.11 9.63 11.83
N ASP A 154 -15.23 10.24 12.25
CA ASP A 154 -16.60 9.96 11.76
C ASP A 154 -17.15 8.57 12.08
N ILE A 155 -16.65 7.89 13.11
CA ILE A 155 -17.19 6.63 13.60
C ILE A 155 -17.31 6.62 15.13
N GLU A 156 -18.27 5.85 15.64
CA GLU A 156 -18.44 5.52 17.06
C GLU A 156 -18.13 4.04 17.26
N VAL A 157 -17.06 3.73 18.00
CA VAL A 157 -16.72 2.34 18.32
C VAL A 157 -16.98 2.10 19.81
N VAL A 158 -17.81 1.12 20.11
CA VAL A 158 -18.06 0.63 21.48
C VAL A 158 -17.26 -0.64 21.66
N PHE A 159 -16.24 -0.58 22.50
CA PHE A 159 -15.38 -1.73 22.78
C PHE A 159 -15.98 -2.58 23.89
N MET A 160 -16.07 -3.89 23.69
CA MET A 160 -16.74 -4.84 24.57
C MET A 160 -15.83 -6.02 24.90
N ASP A 161 -15.85 -6.49 26.14
CA ASP A 161 -15.09 -7.64 26.62
C ASP A 161 -15.96 -8.91 26.73
N SER A 162 -17.30 -8.75 26.80
CA SER A 162 -18.21 -9.87 27.03
C SER A 162 -19.62 -9.62 26.45
N LEU A 163 -20.41 -10.69 26.27
CA LEU A 163 -21.82 -10.58 25.91
C LEU A 163 -22.65 -9.84 26.98
N GLN A 164 -22.22 -9.83 28.25
CA GLN A 164 -22.90 -9.07 29.30
C GLN A 164 -22.76 -7.56 29.02
N ASP A 165 -21.62 -7.10 28.49
CA ASP A 165 -21.43 -5.69 28.14
C ASP A 165 -22.42 -5.24 27.07
N VAL A 166 -22.85 -6.14 26.16
CA VAL A 166 -23.93 -5.85 25.19
C VAL A 166 -25.24 -5.59 25.87
N LEU A 167 -25.64 -6.45 26.82
CA LEU A 167 -26.88 -6.27 27.61
C LEU A 167 -26.83 -4.96 28.40
N ASP A 168 -25.72 -4.70 29.09
CA ASP A 168 -25.53 -3.50 29.89
C ASP A 168 -25.58 -2.22 29.02
N TYR A 169 -25.05 -2.28 27.78
CA TYR A 169 -25.11 -1.18 26.82
C TYR A 169 -26.55 -0.82 26.45
N PHE A 170 -27.36 -1.80 26.08
CA PHE A 170 -28.77 -1.56 25.71
C PHE A 170 -29.66 -1.20 26.93
N HIS A 171 -29.28 -1.62 28.13
CA HIS A 171 -29.95 -1.23 29.37
C HIS A 171 -29.46 0.13 29.91
N GLY A 172 -28.47 0.76 29.30
CA GLY A 172 -27.93 2.07 29.70
C GLY A 172 -27.05 2.03 30.95
N THR A 173 -26.58 0.87 31.35
CA THR A 173 -25.68 0.65 32.50
C THR A 173 -24.24 0.44 32.12
N TYR A 174 -23.96 0.28 30.81
CA TYR A 174 -22.59 0.08 30.28
C TYR A 174 -21.73 1.30 30.52
N GLN A 175 -20.57 1.09 31.11
CA GLN A 175 -19.49 2.08 31.17
C GLN A 175 -18.32 1.56 30.40
N GLN A 176 -17.98 2.25 29.31
CA GLN A 176 -16.78 1.93 28.56
C GLN A 176 -15.56 2.05 29.48
N LYS A 177 -14.87 0.94 29.69
CA LYS A 177 -13.64 0.94 30.47
C LYS A 177 -12.65 1.85 29.78
N SER A 178 -12.09 2.80 30.54
CA SER A 178 -11.05 3.69 29.99
C SER A 178 -9.95 2.84 29.39
N CYS A 179 -9.56 3.18 28.15
CA CYS A 179 -8.54 2.53 27.38
C CYS A 179 -7.35 2.08 28.23
N ARG A 180 -6.94 0.83 28.09
CA ARG A 180 -5.59 0.40 28.54
C ARG A 180 -4.61 1.37 27.90
N SER A 181 -3.72 1.91 28.72
CA SER A 181 -2.72 2.89 28.31
C SER A 181 -2.17 2.53 26.93
N ALA A 182 -2.36 3.42 25.96
CA ALA A 182 -1.81 3.23 24.62
C ALA A 182 -0.33 2.86 24.80
N THR A 183 0.07 1.76 24.21
CA THR A 183 1.49 1.57 23.92
C THR A 183 1.89 2.77 23.11
N THR A 184 2.56 3.73 23.74
CA THR A 184 3.06 4.93 23.08
C THR A 184 3.92 4.46 21.91
N TYR A 185 3.48 4.78 20.69
CA TYR A 185 4.31 4.59 19.52
C TYR A 185 5.54 5.46 19.69
N HIS A 186 6.66 4.84 20.03
CA HIS A 186 7.96 5.49 19.97
C HIS A 186 8.45 5.35 18.54
N LYS A 187 8.41 6.45 17.81
CA LYS A 187 9.09 6.54 16.52
C LYS A 187 10.57 6.30 16.79
N GLU A 188 11.11 5.19 16.33
CA GLU A 188 12.55 4.98 16.33
C GLU A 188 13.15 6.05 15.43
N GLU A 189 13.86 7.02 16.02
CA GLU A 189 14.66 7.98 15.26
C GLU A 189 15.77 7.18 14.56
N SER A 190 15.73 7.19 13.24
CA SER A 190 16.81 6.61 12.45
C SER A 190 18.08 7.41 12.70
N GLU A 191 19.16 6.74 13.06
CA GLU A 191 20.49 7.37 13.13
C GLU A 191 21.04 7.71 11.74
N GLU A 192 20.39 7.21 10.67
CA GLU A 192 20.78 7.44 9.28
C GLU A 192 20.34 8.81 8.80
N ASP A 193 21.25 9.56 8.15
CA ASP A 193 20.99 10.88 7.58
C ASP A 193 21.55 11.01 6.16
N PHE A 194 20.96 11.86 5.35
CA PHE A 194 21.41 12.13 3.98
C PHE A 194 22.80 12.80 3.96
N SER A 195 23.19 13.48 5.04
CA SER A 195 24.53 14.04 5.21
C SER A 195 25.64 12.97 5.29
N ASP A 196 25.32 11.73 5.59
CA ASP A 196 26.28 10.61 5.57
C ASP A 196 26.78 10.28 4.15
N ILE A 197 26.03 10.70 3.11
CA ILE A 197 26.40 10.49 1.73
C ILE A 197 27.44 11.55 1.35
N ILE A 198 28.71 11.17 1.37
CA ILE A 198 29.82 12.06 1.01
C ILE A 198 29.93 12.18 -0.51
N GLY A 199 29.91 13.42 -1.03
CA GLY A 199 29.91 13.67 -2.47
C GLY A 199 28.62 13.25 -3.15
N GLN A 200 28.70 12.63 -4.33
CA GLN A 200 27.55 12.05 -5.06
C GLN A 200 26.39 13.04 -5.31
N GLN A 201 26.71 14.31 -5.61
CA GLN A 201 25.70 15.37 -5.79
C GLN A 201 24.63 15.00 -6.84
N HIS A 202 25.07 14.38 -7.94
CA HIS A 202 24.14 13.91 -8.99
C HIS A 202 23.15 12.86 -8.48
N LEU A 203 23.62 11.93 -7.63
CA LEU A 203 22.76 10.89 -7.04
C LEU A 203 21.80 11.50 -6.01
N LYS A 204 22.29 12.40 -5.15
CA LYS A 204 21.45 13.13 -4.18
C LYS A 204 20.35 13.92 -4.89
N ARG A 205 20.71 14.69 -5.93
CA ARG A 205 19.77 15.46 -6.73
C ARG A 205 18.75 14.57 -7.45
N ALA A 206 19.18 13.44 -8.04
CA ALA A 206 18.28 12.48 -8.64
C ALA A 206 17.28 11.90 -7.65
N MET A 207 17.71 11.57 -6.43
CA MET A 207 16.84 11.06 -5.37
C MET A 207 15.83 12.11 -4.88
N GLU A 208 16.28 13.35 -4.69
CA GLU A 208 15.40 14.45 -4.33
C GLU A 208 14.30 14.69 -5.38
N ILE A 209 14.68 14.76 -6.67
CA ILE A 209 13.72 14.92 -7.77
C ILE A 209 12.77 13.71 -7.83
N ALA A 210 13.30 12.49 -7.72
CA ALA A 210 12.52 11.26 -7.77
C ALA A 210 11.50 11.21 -6.64
N VAL A 211 11.89 11.54 -5.40
CA VAL A 211 10.99 11.55 -4.24
C VAL A 211 9.93 12.65 -4.37
N THR A 212 10.33 13.86 -4.79
CA THR A 212 9.42 15.00 -4.92
C THR A 212 8.29 14.73 -5.90
N GLY A 213 8.62 14.22 -7.11
CA GLY A 213 7.64 13.95 -8.16
C GLY A 213 7.15 12.51 -8.22
N ARG A 214 7.49 11.65 -7.24
CA ARG A 214 7.20 10.21 -7.23
C ARG A 214 7.68 9.47 -8.49
N HIS A 215 8.77 9.94 -9.10
CA HIS A 215 9.32 9.35 -10.32
C HIS A 215 10.00 8.01 -10.05
N HIS A 216 9.77 7.02 -10.91
CA HIS A 216 10.48 5.75 -10.85
C HIS A 216 11.94 5.93 -11.26
N LEU A 217 12.88 5.51 -10.40
CA LEU A 217 14.31 5.74 -10.56
C LEU A 217 15.09 4.43 -10.69
N LEU A 218 15.88 4.30 -11.74
CA LEU A 218 16.87 3.24 -11.91
C LEU A 218 18.30 3.82 -11.80
N VAL A 219 19.07 3.32 -10.84
CA VAL A 219 20.47 3.71 -10.65
C VAL A 219 21.39 2.59 -11.11
N ILE A 220 22.20 2.85 -12.13
CA ILE A 220 23.18 1.94 -12.70
C ILE A 220 24.57 2.40 -12.28
N GLY A 221 25.38 1.53 -11.71
CA GLY A 221 26.74 1.94 -11.32
C GLY A 221 27.58 0.79 -10.83
N SER A 222 28.90 1.02 -10.78
CA SER A 222 29.88 0.04 -10.35
C SER A 222 29.72 -0.35 -8.88
N PRO A 223 30.19 -1.53 -8.45
CA PRO A 223 30.21 -1.90 -7.04
C PRO A 223 30.97 -0.85 -6.20
N GLY A 224 30.42 -0.52 -5.03
CA GLY A 224 31.02 0.49 -4.13
C GLY A 224 30.76 1.94 -4.53
N SER A 225 29.90 2.23 -5.54
CA SER A 225 29.51 3.60 -5.89
C SER A 225 28.44 4.21 -4.94
N GLY A 226 28.12 3.60 -3.82
CA GLY A 226 27.20 4.16 -2.84
C GLY A 226 25.70 4.01 -3.12
N LYS A 227 25.28 3.35 -4.20
CA LYS A 227 23.88 3.20 -4.63
C LYS A 227 22.94 2.71 -3.53
N THR A 228 23.27 1.56 -2.94
CA THR A 228 22.46 0.92 -1.90
C THR A 228 22.43 1.76 -0.62
N MET A 229 23.58 2.36 -0.25
CA MET A 229 23.67 3.23 0.91
C MET A 229 22.77 4.45 0.76
N ALA A 230 22.79 5.10 -0.38
CA ALA A 230 21.98 6.27 -0.67
C ALA A 230 20.47 5.91 -0.72
N ALA A 231 20.12 4.78 -1.37
CA ALA A 231 18.72 4.34 -1.44
C ALA A 231 18.12 4.01 -0.07
N ARG A 232 18.89 3.45 0.86
CA ARG A 232 18.44 3.16 2.23
C ARG A 232 18.16 4.42 3.05
N ARG A 233 18.75 5.56 2.68
CA ARG A 233 18.51 6.85 3.36
C ARG A 233 17.29 7.60 2.83
N ILE A 234 16.70 7.16 1.72
CA ILE A 234 15.48 7.77 1.17
C ILE A 234 14.34 7.88 2.19
N PRO A 235 14.07 6.89 3.08
CA PRO A 235 13.03 7.02 4.10
C PRO A 235 13.15 8.30 4.95
N THR A 236 14.37 8.81 5.16
CA THR A 236 14.61 10.02 6.00
C THR A 236 14.14 11.33 5.35
N ILE A 237 13.99 11.34 4.01
CA ILE A 237 13.55 12.52 3.24
C ILE A 237 12.12 12.38 2.70
N LEU A 238 11.43 11.23 2.94
CA LEU A 238 10.07 11.03 2.48
C LEU A 238 9.09 11.98 3.19
N PRO A 239 8.15 12.58 2.45
CA PRO A 239 7.05 13.33 3.03
C PRO A 239 6.13 12.40 3.81
N GLN A 240 5.41 12.94 4.80
CA GLN A 240 4.43 12.18 5.56
C GLN A 240 3.26 11.75 4.68
N LEU A 241 2.57 10.67 5.09
CA LEU A 241 1.31 10.25 4.48
C LEU A 241 0.22 11.29 4.76
N SER A 242 -0.66 11.52 3.78
CA SER A 242 -1.92 12.22 4.05
C SER A 242 -2.85 11.35 4.91
N LYS A 243 -3.91 11.93 5.45
CA LYS A 243 -4.89 11.16 6.25
C LYS A 243 -5.50 10.02 5.44
N GLU A 244 -5.83 10.26 4.19
CA GLU A 244 -6.42 9.26 3.28
C GLU A 244 -5.42 8.15 2.95
N GLU A 245 -4.20 8.52 2.52
CA GLU A 245 -3.12 7.57 2.23
C GLU A 245 -2.80 6.69 3.45
N LYS A 246 -2.78 7.30 4.64
CA LYS A 246 -2.52 6.62 5.91
C LYS A 246 -3.56 5.55 6.20
N MET A 247 -4.84 5.87 5.99
CA MET A 247 -5.94 4.91 6.19
C MET A 247 -5.87 3.74 5.20
N GLU A 248 -5.52 4.00 3.94
CA GLU A 248 -5.33 2.95 2.93
C GLU A 248 -4.17 2.03 3.29
N VAL A 249 -3.01 2.60 3.65
CA VAL A 249 -1.83 1.83 4.07
C VAL A 249 -2.16 1.01 5.31
N GLN A 250 -2.76 1.63 6.33
CA GLN A 250 -3.11 0.95 7.58
C GLN A 250 -4.07 -0.22 7.33
N SER A 251 -5.07 -0.03 6.45
CA SER A 251 -6.01 -1.10 6.06
C SER A 251 -5.33 -2.30 5.41
N ILE A 252 -4.30 -2.05 4.57
CA ILE A 252 -3.51 -3.12 3.96
C ILE A 252 -2.72 -3.90 5.02
N TYR A 253 -2.07 -3.19 5.93
CA TYR A 253 -1.26 -3.81 6.99
C TYR A 253 -2.13 -4.58 7.97
N ASP A 254 -3.27 -4.02 8.37
CA ASP A 254 -4.26 -4.69 9.22
C ASP A 254 -4.78 -5.98 8.57
N ALA A 255 -5.15 -5.92 7.28
CA ALA A 255 -5.60 -7.09 6.52
C ALA A 255 -4.56 -8.21 6.41
N THR A 256 -3.27 -7.87 6.50
CA THR A 256 -2.17 -8.85 6.44
C THR A 256 -1.70 -9.34 7.80
N GLY A 257 -2.21 -8.75 8.89
CA GLY A 257 -1.78 -9.04 10.25
C GLY A 257 -0.36 -8.54 10.58
N ILE A 258 0.20 -7.67 9.73
CA ILE A 258 1.51 -7.04 10.00
C ILE A 258 1.26 -5.83 10.91
N PRO A 259 1.87 -5.78 12.10
CA PRO A 259 1.66 -4.68 13.03
C PRO A 259 2.07 -3.34 12.42
N ARG A 260 1.16 -2.38 12.47
CA ARG A 260 1.40 -0.98 12.16
C ARG A 260 0.44 -0.14 12.99
N TYR A 261 0.92 0.95 13.57
CA TYR A 261 0.11 1.83 14.40
C TYR A 261 -0.53 2.93 13.57
N LEU A 262 -1.75 3.34 13.94
CA LEU A 262 -2.44 4.47 13.28
C LEU A 262 -1.72 5.80 13.47
N GLU A 263 -0.88 5.94 14.49
CA GLU A 263 -0.03 7.11 14.71
C GLU A 263 1.15 7.17 13.74
N ASP A 264 1.53 6.04 13.11
CA ASP A 264 2.63 5.99 12.15
C ASP A 264 2.24 6.65 10.82
N ASP A 265 2.78 7.84 10.58
CA ASP A 265 2.60 8.65 9.38
C ASP A 265 3.71 8.46 8.34
N THR A 266 4.64 7.53 8.59
CA THR A 266 5.76 7.26 7.69
C THR A 266 5.29 6.49 6.44
N ARG A 267 5.89 6.77 5.29
CA ARG A 267 5.62 6.00 4.07
C ARG A 267 6.27 4.62 4.15
N PRO A 268 5.60 3.56 3.70
CA PRO A 268 6.20 2.23 3.62
C PRO A 268 7.48 2.24 2.77
N PHE A 269 8.51 1.56 3.26
CA PHE A 269 9.73 1.28 2.50
C PHE A 269 9.96 -0.23 2.49
N ARG A 270 9.74 -0.86 1.33
CA ARG A 270 9.83 -2.31 1.19
C ARG A 270 11.04 -2.68 0.35
N GLN A 271 11.90 -3.51 0.92
CA GLN A 271 13.12 -4.01 0.27
C GLN A 271 13.12 -5.54 0.26
N PRO A 272 12.39 -6.17 -0.68
CA PRO A 272 12.37 -7.62 -0.79
C PRO A 272 13.73 -8.16 -1.26
N HIS A 273 14.07 -9.36 -0.77
CA HIS A 273 15.27 -10.05 -1.22
C HIS A 273 15.13 -10.54 -2.68
N PRO A 274 16.18 -10.52 -3.53
CA PRO A 274 16.10 -10.96 -4.93
C PRO A 274 15.58 -12.39 -5.16
N MET A 275 15.76 -13.27 -4.17
CA MET A 275 15.27 -14.67 -4.23
C MET A 275 13.80 -14.82 -3.83
N ILE A 276 13.07 -13.73 -3.62
CA ILE A 276 11.66 -13.76 -3.23
C ILE A 276 10.82 -14.58 -4.22
N PRO A 277 9.92 -15.48 -3.74
CA PRO A 277 8.97 -16.17 -4.61
C PRO A 277 7.96 -15.18 -5.22
N LYS A 278 7.55 -15.40 -6.48
CA LYS A 278 6.57 -14.56 -7.18
C LYS A 278 5.28 -14.33 -6.37
N ALA A 279 4.79 -15.36 -5.68
CA ALA A 279 3.58 -15.26 -4.86
C ALA A 279 3.76 -14.36 -3.62
N ALA A 280 4.94 -14.31 -3.02
CA ALA A 280 5.24 -13.39 -1.93
C ALA A 280 5.47 -11.97 -2.46
N PHE A 281 5.99 -11.83 -3.67
CA PHE A 281 6.25 -10.55 -4.32
C PHE A 281 4.95 -9.85 -4.77
N LEU A 282 4.12 -10.55 -5.55
CA LEU A 282 2.85 -10.02 -6.08
C LEU A 282 1.66 -10.17 -5.13
N GLY A 283 1.72 -11.15 -4.26
CA GLY A 283 0.56 -11.66 -3.56
C GLY A 283 0.01 -12.94 -4.21
N GLY A 284 -0.83 -13.65 -3.48
CA GLY A 284 -1.41 -14.90 -3.94
C GLY A 284 -1.58 -15.94 -2.83
N GLY A 285 -1.57 -17.20 -3.22
CA GLY A 285 -1.82 -18.33 -2.32
C GLY A 285 -3.19 -18.98 -2.52
N LYS A 286 -3.57 -19.94 -1.65
CA LYS A 286 -4.90 -20.56 -1.66
C LYS A 286 -5.98 -19.53 -1.29
N THR A 287 -5.71 -18.75 -0.26
CA THR A 287 -6.42 -17.51 0.08
C THR A 287 -5.49 -16.36 -0.31
N PRO A 288 -5.85 -15.56 -1.33
CA PRO A 288 -4.97 -14.49 -1.81
C PRO A 288 -4.69 -13.47 -0.72
N THR A 289 -3.40 -13.31 -0.40
CA THR A 289 -2.89 -12.29 0.52
C THR A 289 -2.07 -11.26 -0.23
N ALA A 290 -1.91 -10.07 0.34
CA ALA A 290 -1.05 -9.02 -0.22
C ALA A 290 0.41 -9.47 -0.27
N GLY A 291 1.10 -9.09 -1.36
CA GLY A 291 2.54 -9.26 -1.50
C GLY A 291 3.32 -7.98 -1.20
N GLU A 292 4.65 -8.04 -1.34
CA GLU A 292 5.54 -6.90 -1.08
C GLU A 292 5.20 -5.65 -1.90
N ILE A 293 4.69 -5.83 -3.14
CA ILE A 293 4.28 -4.71 -3.99
C ILE A 293 3.08 -3.97 -3.36
N THR A 294 2.08 -4.70 -2.86
CA THR A 294 0.94 -4.10 -2.17
C THR A 294 1.34 -3.48 -0.83
N LEU A 295 2.25 -4.12 -0.09
CA LEU A 295 2.79 -3.57 1.16
C LEU A 295 3.60 -2.27 0.94
N ALA A 296 4.07 -2.01 -0.27
CA ALA A 296 4.74 -0.77 -0.65
C ALA A 296 3.77 0.35 -1.07
N HIS A 297 2.45 0.12 -1.03
CA HIS A 297 1.43 1.10 -1.44
C HIS A 297 1.63 2.46 -0.74
N HIS A 298 1.54 3.56 -1.50
CA HIS A 298 1.86 4.93 -1.10
C HIS A 298 3.27 5.15 -0.54
N GLY A 299 4.16 4.18 -0.76
CA GLY A 299 5.55 4.21 -0.32
C GLY A 299 6.53 3.88 -1.43
N ILE A 300 7.63 3.26 -1.06
CA ILE A 300 8.72 2.87 -1.95
C ILE A 300 8.88 1.35 -1.98
N LEU A 301 8.93 0.80 -3.19
CA LEU A 301 9.47 -0.52 -3.46
C LEU A 301 10.92 -0.35 -3.92
N PHE A 302 11.86 -0.71 -3.05
CA PHE A 302 13.29 -0.66 -3.35
C PHE A 302 13.80 -2.04 -3.77
N LEU A 303 14.25 -2.14 -5.01
CA LEU A 303 14.81 -3.38 -5.57
C LEU A 303 16.33 -3.21 -5.76
N ASP A 304 17.06 -3.64 -4.74
CA ASP A 304 18.53 -3.69 -4.82
C ASP A 304 18.98 -4.87 -5.67
N GLU A 305 20.06 -4.70 -6.44
CA GLU A 305 20.53 -5.73 -7.37
C GLU A 305 19.43 -6.21 -8.32
N PHE A 306 18.71 -5.29 -8.94
CA PHE A 306 17.51 -5.53 -9.75
C PHE A 306 17.65 -6.70 -10.75
N MET A 307 18.84 -6.88 -11.32
CA MET A 307 19.10 -7.93 -12.30
C MET A 307 19.23 -9.34 -11.68
N GLU A 308 19.32 -9.44 -10.36
CA GLU A 308 19.36 -10.73 -9.65
C GLU A 308 17.97 -11.29 -9.37
N PHE A 309 16.93 -10.46 -9.47
CA PHE A 309 15.56 -10.94 -9.37
C PHE A 309 15.22 -11.89 -10.53
N LYS A 310 14.32 -12.83 -10.26
CA LYS A 310 13.77 -13.71 -11.28
C LYS A 310 13.05 -12.90 -12.36
N THR A 311 13.23 -13.25 -13.61
CA THR A 311 12.59 -12.57 -14.74
C THR A 311 11.07 -12.48 -14.59
N GLU A 312 10.43 -13.52 -14.04
CA GLU A 312 8.99 -13.53 -13.77
C GLU A 312 8.53 -12.49 -12.74
N CYS A 313 9.38 -12.11 -11.77
CA CYS A 313 9.10 -11.04 -10.80
C CYS A 313 9.28 -9.67 -11.46
N ILE A 314 10.35 -9.49 -12.25
CA ILE A 314 10.60 -8.24 -13.00
C ILE A 314 9.44 -7.97 -13.98
N GLU A 315 9.04 -8.95 -14.77
CA GLU A 315 7.95 -8.82 -15.73
C GLU A 315 6.59 -8.57 -15.07
N ALA A 316 6.41 -9.09 -13.87
CA ALA A 316 5.18 -8.91 -13.10
C ALA A 316 4.98 -7.47 -12.61
N LEU A 317 6.02 -6.64 -12.57
CA LEU A 317 5.91 -5.21 -12.25
C LEU A 317 5.18 -4.39 -13.33
N ARG A 318 5.03 -4.92 -14.55
CA ARG A 318 4.44 -4.15 -15.68
C ARG A 318 3.05 -3.62 -15.35
N GLN A 319 2.17 -4.49 -14.86
CA GLN A 319 0.80 -4.10 -14.56
C GLN A 319 0.74 -3.10 -13.40
N PRO A 320 1.30 -3.37 -12.20
CA PRO A 320 1.21 -2.42 -11.10
C PRO A 320 1.85 -1.06 -11.39
N LEU A 321 2.92 -1.00 -12.19
CA LEU A 321 3.54 0.27 -12.60
C LEU A 321 2.71 1.06 -13.63
N GLU A 322 1.72 0.45 -14.29
CA GLU A 322 0.84 1.12 -15.24
C GLU A 322 -0.52 1.44 -14.62
N ASP A 323 -1.10 0.48 -13.92
CA ASP A 323 -2.48 0.54 -13.42
C ASP A 323 -2.58 0.94 -11.94
N GLY A 324 -1.47 0.94 -11.19
CA GLY A 324 -1.46 1.16 -9.74
C GLY A 324 -2.20 0.06 -8.95
N THR A 325 -2.44 -1.10 -9.58
CA THR A 325 -3.17 -2.22 -8.96
C THR A 325 -2.66 -3.57 -9.46
N ILE A 326 -2.91 -4.61 -8.67
CA ILE A 326 -2.64 -6.00 -9.00
C ILE A 326 -3.96 -6.77 -8.98
N ASP A 327 -4.24 -7.48 -10.08
CA ASP A 327 -5.44 -8.29 -10.22
C ASP A 327 -5.10 -9.78 -10.10
N ILE A 328 -5.71 -10.45 -9.12
CA ILE A 328 -5.51 -11.88 -8.88
C ILE A 328 -6.86 -12.59 -8.92
N THR A 329 -7.02 -13.51 -9.86
CA THR A 329 -8.20 -14.39 -9.90
C THR A 329 -7.84 -15.77 -9.35
N ARG A 330 -8.57 -16.24 -8.32
CA ARG A 330 -8.41 -17.56 -7.73
C ARG A 330 -9.77 -18.17 -7.43
N ASN A 331 -9.94 -19.43 -7.80
CA ASN A 331 -11.20 -20.17 -7.60
C ASN A 331 -12.46 -19.43 -8.11
N GLY A 332 -12.32 -18.69 -9.22
CA GLY A 332 -13.39 -17.87 -9.77
C GLY A 332 -13.68 -16.57 -9.02
N ILE A 333 -12.93 -16.26 -7.96
CA ILE A 333 -13.04 -15.00 -7.20
C ILE A 333 -11.94 -14.06 -7.66
N TYR A 334 -12.35 -12.84 -7.99
CA TYR A 334 -11.47 -11.74 -8.37
C TYR A 334 -11.09 -10.92 -7.14
N HIS A 335 -9.79 -10.71 -6.97
CA HIS A 335 -9.23 -9.87 -5.91
C HIS A 335 -8.39 -8.77 -6.55
N LYS A 336 -8.66 -7.52 -6.17
CA LYS A 336 -7.89 -6.35 -6.59
C LYS A 336 -7.08 -5.83 -5.41
N PHE A 337 -5.77 -5.73 -5.57
CA PHE A 337 -4.86 -5.22 -4.57
C PHE A 337 -4.32 -3.86 -5.02
N PRO A 338 -4.36 -2.82 -4.17
CA PRO A 338 -3.76 -1.54 -4.48
C PRO A 338 -2.23 -1.66 -4.54
N ALA A 339 -1.61 -0.95 -5.48
CA ALA A 339 -0.19 -1.05 -5.78
C ALA A 339 0.37 0.27 -6.34
N ASP A 340 -0.09 1.41 -5.81
CA ASP A 340 0.44 2.73 -6.14
C ASP A 340 1.69 3.01 -5.31
N PHE A 341 2.85 2.64 -5.83
CA PHE A 341 4.16 2.78 -5.17
C PHE A 341 5.15 3.47 -6.09
N GLN A 342 6.18 4.05 -5.52
CA GLN A 342 7.35 4.51 -6.27
C GLN A 342 8.38 3.38 -6.36
N LEU A 343 8.81 3.05 -7.59
CA LEU A 343 9.86 2.06 -7.81
C LEU A 343 11.23 2.74 -7.82
N ILE A 344 12.12 2.30 -6.92
CA ILE A 344 13.53 2.64 -6.94
C ILE A 344 14.33 1.35 -7.09
N ALA A 345 15.19 1.29 -8.09
CA ALA A 345 15.99 0.11 -8.35
C ALA A 345 17.46 0.45 -8.53
N THR A 346 18.33 -0.43 -8.06
CA THR A 346 19.77 -0.34 -8.33
C THR A 346 20.23 -1.55 -9.13
N MET A 347 21.18 -1.37 -10.01
CA MET A 347 21.80 -2.47 -10.74
C MET A 347 23.25 -2.20 -11.06
N ASN A 348 23.97 -3.27 -11.35
CA ASN A 348 25.30 -3.19 -11.96
C ASN A 348 25.19 -3.07 -13.48
N PRO A 349 26.16 -2.43 -14.15
CA PRO A 349 26.13 -2.27 -15.61
C PRO A 349 26.37 -3.56 -16.40
N CYS A 350 26.97 -4.57 -15.76
CA CYS A 350 27.28 -5.87 -16.37
C CYS A 350 27.55 -6.92 -15.27
N PRO A 351 27.74 -8.22 -15.60
CA PRO A 351 27.99 -9.26 -14.60
C PRO A 351 29.20 -9.02 -13.70
N CYS A 352 30.30 -8.44 -14.21
CA CYS A 352 31.46 -8.11 -13.37
C CYS A 352 31.32 -6.80 -12.60
N GLY A 353 30.29 -5.99 -12.91
CA GLY A 353 29.98 -4.72 -12.25
C GLY A 353 30.72 -3.50 -12.79
N TYR A 354 31.70 -3.64 -13.67
CA TYR A 354 32.59 -2.55 -14.11
C TYR A 354 32.34 -2.09 -15.56
N GLY A 355 31.14 -2.34 -16.10
CA GLY A 355 30.83 -2.05 -17.51
C GLY A 355 30.86 -0.56 -17.91
N LEU A 356 30.83 0.35 -16.94
CA LEU A 356 30.95 1.79 -17.12
C LEU A 356 32.40 2.30 -16.94
N GLU A 357 33.33 1.41 -16.56
CA GLU A 357 34.72 1.77 -16.29
C GLU A 357 35.65 1.28 -17.45
N ASP A 358 36.26 2.23 -18.13
CA ASP A 358 37.17 1.94 -19.23
C ASP A 358 38.37 1.09 -18.78
N GLY A 359 38.68 0.02 -19.50
CA GLY A 359 39.84 -0.85 -19.24
C GLY A 359 39.70 -1.80 -18.05
N ILE A 360 38.65 -1.71 -17.21
CA ILE A 360 38.46 -2.57 -16.04
C ILE A 360 37.48 -3.72 -16.32
N CYS A 361 36.47 -3.47 -17.13
CA CYS A 361 35.48 -4.47 -17.49
C CYS A 361 36.07 -5.62 -18.30
N ARG A 362 35.87 -6.87 -17.81
CA ARG A 362 36.33 -8.10 -18.48
C ARG A 362 35.21 -8.88 -19.18
N CYS A 363 33.98 -8.38 -19.13
CA CYS A 363 32.83 -9.05 -19.73
C CYS A 363 32.89 -8.95 -21.25
N THR A 364 32.65 -10.08 -21.91
CA THR A 364 32.41 -10.12 -23.34
C THR A 364 31.11 -9.41 -23.69
N TYR A 365 30.98 -8.98 -24.94
CA TYR A 365 29.73 -8.39 -25.43
C TYR A 365 28.52 -9.32 -25.21
N HIS A 366 28.67 -10.62 -25.49
CA HIS A 366 27.60 -11.62 -25.30
C HIS A 366 27.16 -11.74 -23.85
N GLU A 367 28.07 -11.67 -22.90
CA GLU A 367 27.75 -11.68 -21.47
C GLU A 367 26.98 -10.43 -21.06
N LYS A 368 27.41 -9.23 -21.48
CA LYS A 368 26.70 -7.98 -21.25
C LYS A 368 25.29 -8.02 -21.84
N LYS A 369 25.16 -8.46 -23.09
CA LYS A 369 23.86 -8.57 -23.77
C LYS A 369 22.93 -9.56 -23.09
N ARG A 370 23.43 -10.73 -22.69
CA ARG A 370 22.65 -11.74 -21.96
C ARG A 370 22.16 -11.19 -20.60
N TYR A 371 23.02 -10.47 -19.90
CA TYR A 371 22.70 -9.84 -18.63
C TYR A 371 21.60 -8.79 -18.81
N LEU A 372 21.79 -7.83 -19.70
CA LEU A 372 20.84 -6.74 -19.94
C LEU A 372 19.52 -7.18 -20.60
N LYS A 373 19.46 -8.35 -21.24
CA LYS A 373 18.21 -8.91 -21.79
C LYS A 373 17.12 -9.14 -20.73
N LYS A 374 17.49 -9.32 -19.46
CA LYS A 374 16.50 -9.40 -18.37
C LYS A 374 15.73 -8.08 -18.21
N LEU A 375 16.36 -6.95 -18.53
CA LEU A 375 15.73 -5.64 -18.54
C LEU A 375 15.04 -5.44 -19.88
N SER A 376 13.79 -5.90 -19.99
CA SER A 376 13.02 -5.74 -21.23
C SER A 376 12.73 -4.26 -21.52
N GLY A 377 12.60 -3.91 -22.81
CA GLY A 377 12.24 -2.56 -23.23
C GLY A 377 11.01 -2.00 -22.50
N PRO A 378 9.90 -2.76 -22.40
CA PRO A 378 8.72 -2.33 -21.65
C PRO A 378 8.97 -2.02 -20.18
N ILE A 379 9.84 -2.75 -19.49
CA ILE A 379 10.19 -2.45 -18.08
C ILE A 379 11.08 -1.20 -18.01
N LEU A 380 12.08 -1.07 -18.89
CA LEU A 380 12.91 0.13 -18.96
C LEU A 380 12.07 1.38 -19.23
N ASP A 381 11.05 1.26 -20.06
CA ASP A 381 10.12 2.34 -20.36
C ASP A 381 9.22 2.71 -19.16
N ARG A 382 9.16 1.94 -18.08
CA ARG A 382 8.44 2.31 -16.85
C ARG A 382 9.26 3.23 -15.94
N PHE A 383 10.59 3.15 -16.00
CA PHE A 383 11.43 4.11 -15.27
C PHE A 383 11.33 5.50 -15.89
N ASP A 384 11.12 6.52 -15.07
CA ASP A 384 11.10 7.92 -15.49
C ASP A 384 12.52 8.47 -15.55
N MET A 385 13.35 8.06 -14.61
CA MET A 385 14.73 8.47 -14.46
C MET A 385 15.68 7.27 -14.51
N VAL A 386 16.74 7.37 -15.26
CA VAL A 386 17.83 6.37 -15.37
C VAL A 386 19.14 7.11 -15.18
N LEU A 387 19.81 6.86 -14.06
CA LEU A 387 21.09 7.48 -13.70
C LEU A 387 22.22 6.47 -13.83
N CYS A 388 23.27 6.81 -14.58
CA CYS A 388 24.50 6.04 -14.65
C CYS A 388 25.59 6.72 -13.81
N LEU A 389 26.21 5.97 -12.88
CA LEU A 389 27.26 6.44 -11.98
C LEU A 389 28.58 5.76 -12.32
N SER A 390 29.59 6.53 -12.72
CA SER A 390 30.96 6.07 -12.84
C SER A 390 31.78 6.33 -11.56
N LYS A 391 32.83 5.55 -11.31
CA LYS A 391 33.73 5.79 -10.17
C LYS A 391 34.44 7.12 -10.25
N LYS A 392 34.80 7.56 -11.46
CA LYS A 392 35.50 8.83 -11.70
C LYS A 392 34.68 10.02 -11.20
N GLU A 393 33.37 9.99 -11.41
CA GLU A 393 32.45 11.04 -10.90
C GLU A 393 32.32 11.01 -9.38
N ALA A 394 32.38 9.81 -8.77
CA ALA A 394 32.33 9.67 -7.32
C ALA A 394 33.61 10.21 -6.63
N ASP A 395 34.78 10.06 -7.25
CA ASP A 395 36.06 10.44 -6.65
C ASP A 395 36.43 11.92 -6.85
N THR A 396 36.02 12.56 -7.95
CA THR A 396 36.25 13.98 -8.20
C THR A 396 35.49 14.91 -7.28
N GLN A 397 34.37 14.46 -6.73
CA GLN A 397 33.53 15.24 -5.79
C GLN A 397 33.94 15.10 -4.31
N LYS A 398 34.94 14.24 -3.97
CA LYS A 398 35.44 14.08 -2.59
C LYS A 398 36.20 15.29 -2.05
N ILE A 399 36.52 16.28 -2.86
CA ILE A 399 37.45 17.36 -2.50
C ILE A 399 36.76 18.65 -2.02
N GLN A 400 35.48 18.84 -2.29
CA GLN A 400 34.76 20.00 -1.75
C GLN A 400 34.12 19.66 -0.41
N LYS A 401 34.68 20.19 0.69
CA LYS A 401 34.05 20.28 2.02
C LYS A 401 32.90 21.30 1.99
N GLU A 402 31.94 21.12 1.10
CA GLU A 402 30.69 21.86 1.21
C GLU A 402 29.88 21.26 2.37
N SER A 403 29.22 22.13 3.11
CA SER A 403 28.32 21.72 4.19
C SER A 403 27.31 20.73 3.62
N GLN A 404 27.35 19.51 4.11
CA GLN A 404 26.44 18.47 3.62
C GLN A 404 25.04 18.77 4.11
N GLU A 405 24.07 18.81 3.20
CA GLU A 405 22.67 19.01 3.54
C GLU A 405 22.16 17.83 4.37
N THR A 406 21.45 18.16 5.44
CA THR A 406 20.81 17.16 6.30
C THR A 406 19.51 16.64 5.68
N SER A 407 19.07 15.46 6.10
CA SER A 407 17.77 14.91 5.70
C SER A 407 16.61 15.88 5.95
N ASN A 408 16.62 16.61 7.06
CA ASN A 408 15.57 17.57 7.41
C ASN A 408 15.51 18.74 6.41
N GLN A 409 16.64 19.30 6.01
CA GLN A 409 16.68 20.39 5.02
C GLN A 409 16.12 19.97 3.67
N ILE A 410 16.49 18.77 3.20
CA ILE A 410 15.97 18.19 1.95
C ILE A 410 14.46 17.91 2.08
N LYS A 411 14.03 17.34 3.20
CA LYS A 411 12.63 17.03 3.47
C LYS A 411 11.74 18.29 3.48
N GLU A 412 12.14 19.36 4.13
CA GLU A 412 11.41 20.64 4.12
C GLU A 412 11.26 21.20 2.71
N ARG A 413 12.32 21.09 1.89
CA ARG A 413 12.28 21.52 0.49
C ARG A 413 11.32 20.67 -0.34
N ILE A 414 11.32 19.36 -0.12
CA ILE A 414 10.38 18.42 -0.76
C ILE A 414 8.94 18.75 -0.36
N GLU A 415 8.65 18.89 0.93
CA GLU A 415 7.30 19.17 1.43
C GLU A 415 6.77 20.52 0.91
N THR A 416 7.61 21.54 0.88
CA THR A 416 7.25 22.84 0.30
C THR A 416 6.93 22.72 -1.19
N THR A 417 7.72 21.92 -1.93
CA THR A 417 7.52 21.69 -3.36
C THR A 417 6.22 20.92 -3.63
N ILE A 418 5.93 19.90 -2.84
CA ILE A 418 4.67 19.14 -2.95
C ILE A 418 3.45 20.04 -2.68
N GLN A 419 3.54 21.00 -1.76
CA GLN A 419 2.45 21.97 -1.57
C GLN A 419 2.22 22.86 -2.80
N ARG A 420 3.30 23.26 -3.51
CA ARG A 420 3.21 24.00 -4.78
C ARG A 420 2.61 23.13 -5.87
N GLU A 421 3.06 21.88 -5.97
CA GLU A 421 2.54 20.87 -6.90
C GLU A 421 1.03 20.66 -6.72
N LYS A 422 0.56 20.43 -5.49
CA LYS A 422 -0.87 20.29 -5.18
C LYS A 422 -1.69 21.52 -5.59
N LYS A 423 -1.16 22.72 -5.41
CA LYS A 423 -1.83 23.96 -5.88
C LYS A 423 -1.92 24.00 -7.40
N LEU A 424 -0.84 23.64 -8.10
CA LEU A 424 -0.79 23.60 -9.57
C LEU A 424 -1.74 22.56 -10.14
N LEU A 425 -1.80 21.37 -9.53
CA LEU A 425 -2.58 20.22 -10.02
C LEU A 425 -4.05 20.22 -9.59
N LYS A 426 -4.48 21.16 -8.74
CA LYS A 426 -5.84 21.23 -8.17
C LYS A 426 -6.97 21.04 -9.21
N ASN A 427 -6.79 21.58 -10.42
CA ASN A 427 -7.81 21.54 -11.48
C ASN A 427 -7.68 20.31 -12.40
N TYR A 428 -6.71 19.43 -12.19
CA TYR A 428 -6.38 18.33 -13.09
C TYR A 428 -6.79 16.95 -12.56
N GLN A 429 -7.38 16.86 -11.36
CA GLN A 429 -7.77 15.59 -10.73
C GLN A 429 -6.60 14.57 -10.69
N CYS A 430 -5.40 15.05 -10.41
CA CYS A 430 -4.18 14.27 -10.39
C CYS A 430 -3.48 14.48 -9.04
N SER A 431 -2.94 13.42 -8.46
CA SER A 431 -2.28 13.44 -7.15
C SER A 431 -0.90 14.11 -7.18
N ASP A 432 -0.15 13.83 -8.24
CA ASP A 432 1.24 14.24 -8.42
C ASP A 432 1.64 14.29 -9.91
N THR A 433 2.84 14.79 -10.18
CA THR A 433 3.34 14.97 -11.56
C THR A 433 3.55 13.65 -12.29
N SER A 434 3.87 12.55 -11.60
CA SER A 434 4.11 11.25 -12.25
C SER A 434 2.85 10.67 -12.89
N HIS A 435 1.67 10.98 -12.34
CA HIS A 435 0.39 10.48 -12.82
C HIS A 435 -0.26 11.34 -13.92
N LEU A 436 0.35 12.48 -14.30
CA LEU A 436 -0.18 13.31 -15.38
C LEU A 436 -0.24 12.53 -16.71
N SER A 437 -1.39 12.52 -17.35
CA SER A 437 -1.55 12.00 -18.71
C SER A 437 -0.93 12.96 -19.74
N HIS A 438 -0.61 12.45 -20.94
CA HIS A 438 -0.12 13.27 -22.04
C HIS A 438 -1.02 14.50 -22.35
N ILE A 439 -2.35 14.32 -22.28
CA ILE A 439 -3.31 15.39 -22.53
C ILE A 439 -3.25 16.45 -21.43
N GLN A 440 -3.19 16.04 -20.17
CA GLN A 440 -3.08 16.95 -19.03
C GLN A 440 -1.76 17.71 -19.07
N LEU A 441 -0.66 17.01 -19.38
CA LEU A 441 0.68 17.60 -19.46
C LEU A 441 0.72 18.71 -20.54
N ASN A 442 0.18 18.46 -21.73
CA ASN A 442 0.10 19.45 -22.81
C ASN A 442 -0.81 20.65 -22.49
N LYS A 443 -1.85 20.45 -21.69
CA LYS A 443 -2.72 21.56 -21.22
C LYS A 443 -2.04 22.40 -20.14
N LEU A 444 -1.25 21.77 -19.28
CA LEU A 444 -0.58 22.39 -18.15
C LEU A 444 0.64 23.21 -18.60
N LEU A 445 1.42 22.67 -19.56
CA LEU A 445 2.73 23.20 -19.92
C LEU A 445 2.65 24.13 -21.14
N HIS A 446 3.06 25.39 -20.93
CA HIS A 446 3.31 26.35 -21.99
C HIS A 446 4.82 26.45 -22.25
N LEU A 447 5.32 25.60 -23.18
CA LEU A 447 6.74 25.56 -23.48
C LEU A 447 7.17 26.72 -24.38
N SER A 448 8.30 27.35 -24.06
CA SER A 448 8.93 28.35 -24.90
C SER A 448 9.36 27.77 -26.25
N LYS A 449 9.65 28.64 -27.22
CA LYS A 449 10.13 28.20 -28.55
C LYS A 449 11.43 27.40 -28.43
N GLU A 450 12.36 27.86 -27.60
CA GLU A 450 13.64 27.19 -27.34
C GLU A 450 13.43 25.79 -26.75
N CYS A 451 12.55 25.64 -25.77
CA CYS A 451 12.23 24.34 -25.18
C CYS A 451 11.68 23.35 -26.20
N LYS A 452 10.80 23.85 -27.12
CA LYS A 452 10.26 23.00 -28.19
C LYS A 452 11.34 22.56 -29.17
N GLU A 453 12.26 23.46 -29.55
CA GLU A 453 13.38 23.14 -30.44
C GLU A 453 14.31 22.09 -29.83
N ILE A 454 14.63 22.17 -28.52
CA ILE A 454 15.44 21.17 -27.82
C ILE A 454 14.77 19.79 -27.87
N LEU A 455 13.47 19.71 -27.58
CA LEU A 455 12.72 18.46 -27.63
C LEU A 455 12.63 17.89 -29.03
N ASP A 456 12.41 18.73 -30.04
CA ASP A 456 12.36 18.31 -31.44
C ASP A 456 13.70 17.76 -31.94
N ILE A 457 14.81 18.39 -31.58
CA ILE A 457 16.16 17.89 -31.90
C ILE A 457 16.38 16.53 -31.23
N ALA A 458 16.03 16.39 -29.97
CA ALA A 458 16.20 15.15 -29.22
C ALA A 458 15.33 14.01 -29.82
N TYR A 459 14.11 14.32 -30.26
CA TYR A 459 13.22 13.36 -30.90
C TYR A 459 13.73 12.93 -32.30
N ARG A 460 14.12 13.90 -33.15
CA ARG A 460 14.63 13.65 -34.50
C ARG A 460 15.95 12.85 -34.51
N SER A 461 16.77 13.01 -33.47
CA SER A 461 17.99 12.20 -33.30
C SER A 461 17.72 10.72 -32.98
N GLY A 462 16.48 10.30 -32.81
CA GLY A 462 16.10 8.93 -32.44
C GLY A 462 16.48 8.52 -31.00
N LYS A 463 17.05 9.45 -30.24
CA LYS A 463 17.46 9.17 -28.85
C LYS A 463 16.28 9.00 -27.90
N ILE A 464 15.13 9.66 -28.19
CA ILE A 464 13.99 9.73 -27.31
C ILE A 464 12.71 9.34 -28.06
N THR A 465 11.86 8.51 -27.44
CA THR A 465 10.53 8.16 -27.92
C THR A 465 9.49 9.20 -27.46
N ARG A 466 8.26 9.19 -28.01
CA ARG A 466 7.17 10.06 -27.52
C ARG A 466 6.90 9.86 -26.02
N ARG A 467 6.81 8.61 -25.55
CA ARG A 467 6.68 8.31 -24.11
C ARG A 467 7.87 8.85 -23.30
N GLY A 468 9.07 8.78 -23.88
CA GLY A 468 10.28 9.35 -23.29
C GLY A 468 10.21 10.88 -23.15
N MET A 469 9.58 11.58 -24.10
CA MET A 469 9.36 13.04 -24.03
C MET A 469 8.43 13.40 -22.86
N ASP A 470 7.30 12.68 -22.71
CA ASP A 470 6.38 12.92 -21.59
C ASP A 470 7.07 12.76 -20.23
N LYS A 471 7.93 11.76 -20.11
CA LYS A 471 8.71 11.54 -18.89
C LYS A 471 9.70 12.65 -18.61
N ILE A 472 10.44 13.09 -19.63
CA ILE A 472 11.34 14.25 -19.51
C ILE A 472 10.57 15.49 -19.09
N LEU A 473 9.40 15.74 -19.66
CA LEU A 473 8.55 16.87 -19.30
C LEU A 473 8.04 16.80 -17.85
N LYS A 474 7.66 15.61 -17.39
CA LYS A 474 7.26 15.39 -15.98
C LYS A 474 8.42 15.67 -15.02
N VAL A 475 9.60 15.14 -15.31
CA VAL A 475 10.81 15.38 -14.50
C VAL A 475 11.21 16.86 -14.55
N ALA A 476 11.16 17.50 -15.71
CA ALA A 476 11.45 18.94 -15.85
C ALA A 476 10.44 19.82 -15.09
N LEU A 477 9.17 19.41 -15.05
CA LEU A 477 8.14 20.08 -14.25
C LEU A 477 8.46 19.98 -12.74
N THR A 478 8.88 18.81 -12.27
CA THR A 478 9.30 18.63 -10.88
C THR A 478 10.52 19.50 -10.55
N ILE A 479 11.52 19.55 -11.43
CA ILE A 479 12.71 20.42 -11.27
C ILE A 479 12.30 21.89 -11.18
N MET A 480 11.44 22.35 -12.10
CA MET A 480 10.88 23.71 -12.09
C MET A 480 10.21 24.05 -10.76
N LEU A 481 9.41 23.11 -10.20
CA LEU A 481 8.72 23.28 -8.91
C LEU A 481 9.71 23.36 -7.74
N ILE A 482 10.77 22.53 -7.74
CA ILE A 482 11.83 22.57 -6.72
C ILE A 482 12.53 23.93 -6.75
N GLU A 483 12.83 24.46 -7.93
CA GLU A 483 13.50 25.75 -8.13
C GLU A 483 12.55 26.96 -7.96
N ASN A 484 11.27 26.70 -7.65
CA ASN A 484 10.24 27.72 -7.45
C ASN A 484 10.05 28.65 -8.66
N GLU A 485 10.18 28.10 -9.86
CA GLU A 485 9.97 28.83 -11.09
C GLU A 485 8.52 28.64 -11.59
N SER A 486 8.05 29.57 -12.42
CA SER A 486 6.68 29.56 -12.95
C SER A 486 6.55 28.84 -14.29
N GLU A 487 7.65 28.68 -15.02
CA GLU A 487 7.68 28.08 -16.36
C GLU A 487 8.91 27.18 -16.53
N ILE A 488 8.79 26.15 -17.38
CA ILE A 488 9.90 25.29 -17.71
C ILE A 488 10.90 26.03 -18.60
N LYS A 489 12.12 26.19 -18.12
CA LYS A 489 13.26 26.79 -18.84
C LYS A 489 14.08 25.71 -19.54
N PRO A 490 14.90 26.08 -20.56
CA PRO A 490 15.80 25.13 -21.24
C PRO A 490 16.70 24.34 -20.29
N ILE A 491 17.17 24.96 -19.19
CA ILE A 491 18.03 24.31 -18.20
C ILE A 491 17.32 23.15 -17.50
N HIS A 492 16.03 23.29 -17.15
CA HIS A 492 15.24 22.24 -16.51
C HIS A 492 15.08 21.03 -17.43
N LEU A 493 14.87 21.29 -18.75
CA LEU A 493 14.80 20.22 -19.74
C LEU A 493 16.15 19.50 -19.91
N MET A 494 17.23 20.26 -19.97
CA MET A 494 18.57 19.69 -20.09
C MET A 494 18.92 18.84 -18.87
N GLU A 495 18.63 19.31 -17.66
CA GLU A 495 18.82 18.54 -16.42
C GLU A 495 17.96 17.26 -16.45
N ALA A 496 16.67 17.35 -16.80
CA ALA A 496 15.78 16.19 -16.91
C ALA A 496 16.26 15.16 -17.94
N MET A 497 16.87 15.62 -19.05
CA MET A 497 17.44 14.74 -20.06
C MET A 497 18.68 13.99 -19.56
N THR A 498 19.49 14.57 -18.68
CA THR A 498 20.63 13.87 -18.06
C THR A 498 20.18 12.68 -17.22
N PHE A 499 19.01 12.77 -16.59
CA PHE A 499 18.40 11.67 -15.83
C PHE A 499 17.69 10.61 -16.69
N ARG A 500 17.78 10.67 -18.01
CA ARG A 500 17.28 9.64 -18.92
C ARG A 500 18.39 9.04 -19.78
N ASN A 501 19.52 8.79 -19.17
CA ASN A 501 20.67 8.23 -19.86
C ASN A 501 20.52 6.72 -20.08
N THR A 502 19.77 6.33 -21.10
CA THR A 502 19.63 4.94 -21.55
C THR A 502 20.66 4.54 -22.62
N GLY A 503 21.59 5.43 -22.97
CA GLY A 503 22.55 5.25 -24.06
C GLY A 503 23.36 3.96 -23.90
N PHE A 504 23.95 3.74 -22.72
CA PHE A 504 24.71 2.52 -22.43
C PHE A 504 23.91 1.23 -22.68
N ILE A 505 22.64 1.19 -22.20
CA ILE A 505 21.78 0.01 -22.36
C ILE A 505 21.46 -0.23 -23.84
N LYS A 506 21.12 0.83 -24.60
CA LYS A 506 20.80 0.75 -26.01
C LYS A 506 22.04 0.32 -26.83
N GLU A 507 23.19 0.88 -26.53
CA GLU A 507 24.43 0.52 -27.18
C GLU A 507 24.72 -0.98 -27.06
N VAL A 508 24.61 -1.55 -25.87
CA VAL A 508 24.83 -2.98 -25.65
C VAL A 508 23.72 -3.86 -26.28
N LEU A 509 22.47 -3.41 -26.30
CA LEU A 509 21.37 -4.22 -26.83
C LEU A 509 21.24 -4.14 -28.36
N GLU A 510 21.47 -2.97 -28.97
CA GLU A 510 21.16 -2.67 -30.37
C GLU A 510 22.40 -2.70 -31.27
N TYR A 511 23.56 -2.16 -30.85
CA TYR A 511 24.71 -1.90 -31.69
C TYR A 511 25.83 -2.93 -31.62
N GLY A 512 25.62 -4.04 -30.96
CA GLY A 512 26.65 -5.09 -30.87
C GLY A 512 26.84 -5.85 -32.18
N ARG A 513 27.46 -5.25 -33.12
CA ARG A 513 28.11 -5.88 -34.26
C ARG A 513 29.61 -5.77 -34.13
#